data_a1f88038a767860a38509c478866435f
#
_entry.id   a1f88038a767860a38509c478866435f
#
_cell.length_a   1.000
_cell.length_b   1.000
_cell.length_c   1.000
_cell.angle_alpha   90.00
_cell.angle_beta   90.00
_cell.angle_gamma   90.00
#
_symmetry.space_group_name_H-M   'P 1'
#
loop_
_entity.id
_entity.type
_entity.pdbx_description
1 polymer ?
#
loop_
_entity_poly.entity_id
_entity_poly.type
_entity_poly.pdbx_seq_one_letter_code
_entity_poly.pdbx_strand_id
1 'polypeptide(L)'
;MAEPILIAMHDKTEAHLLPALANRHGLITGATGTGKTITLQTLAENFSRIGVPVFMADVKGDLTGITQAGKIGDKLAAVIKERGLPTPESAACPATLWDVFGEQGHPVRATASDMGPLLLARMLALNETQQGVLQLVFKIADDHGLLLLDLKDLRAMLQHVGDNAGEFTTEYGNVSAASIGAIQRGLLQIQEQGGDKFFGEPMLNIADFMQTVSGKGVVNILAADKLLNSPRLYATFLLWMLSELFEQLPEVGDLAQPKLVFFFDEAHLLFKEAPAALVERIELVVRLVRSKGVGVYFVTQNPLDIPDTVLAQLGNRVQHALRAFTPRDQKAVKSAATTMRANPKLDIETAITELAVGEALVSLLDEKGRPSVTERVFVLPPGSQIGPITPEQRKALMAGSLVAGVYEKTVDRESAYEKLKGRAAAAPTSAPAGRRMEEAGQATPAPGPAPEAGGGWLGEVAGSLLRGSGRKDSVLETVAKSAARSIGSTVGREIIRGVLGSILGGGTRRR
;
A
#
# COMPACT_ATOMS: atom_id res chain seq x y z
N MET A 1 -17.05 -12.76 -22.33
CA MET A 1 -17.04 -11.89 -21.12
C MET A 1 -17.24 -12.83 -19.93
N ALA A 2 -16.59 -12.58 -18.80
CA ALA A 2 -16.87 -13.33 -17.59
C ALA A 2 -18.34 -13.10 -17.17
N GLU A 3 -19.01 -14.11 -16.62
CA GLU A 3 -20.40 -14.01 -16.22
C GLU A 3 -20.56 -13.00 -15.07
N PRO A 4 -21.68 -12.23 -15.06
CA PRO A 4 -22.00 -11.34 -13.96
C PRO A 4 -22.08 -12.10 -12.62
N ILE A 5 -21.52 -11.53 -11.57
CA ILE A 5 -21.50 -12.09 -10.22
C ILE A 5 -22.76 -11.62 -9.48
N LEU A 6 -23.68 -12.52 -9.15
CA LEU A 6 -24.79 -12.21 -8.28
C LEU A 6 -24.29 -12.07 -6.83
N ILE A 7 -24.43 -10.89 -6.24
CA ILE A 7 -23.97 -10.61 -4.88
C ILE A 7 -25.07 -10.40 -3.87
N ALA A 8 -26.26 -9.97 -4.33
CA ALA A 8 -27.39 -9.69 -3.47
C ALA A 8 -28.71 -9.79 -4.26
N MET A 9 -29.80 -10.07 -3.58
CA MET A 9 -31.13 -10.09 -4.20
C MET A 9 -32.25 -9.84 -3.20
N HIS A 10 -33.41 -9.43 -3.70
CA HIS A 10 -34.65 -9.35 -2.97
C HIS A 10 -35.82 -9.59 -3.94
N ASP A 11 -36.57 -10.64 -3.72
CA ASP A 11 -37.62 -11.14 -4.64
C ASP A 11 -37.05 -11.35 -6.05
N LYS A 12 -37.50 -10.53 -7.01
CA LYS A 12 -37.04 -10.56 -8.40
C LYS A 12 -35.94 -9.57 -8.73
N THR A 13 -35.55 -8.75 -7.76
CA THR A 13 -34.49 -7.76 -7.94
C THR A 13 -33.12 -8.41 -7.62
N GLU A 14 -32.26 -8.48 -8.59
CA GLU A 14 -30.92 -9.05 -8.48
C GLU A 14 -29.86 -7.97 -8.64
N ALA A 15 -28.85 -8.00 -7.81
CA ALA A 15 -27.69 -7.11 -7.90
C ALA A 15 -26.45 -7.89 -8.39
N HIS A 16 -26.03 -7.58 -9.61
CA HIS A 16 -24.91 -8.23 -10.27
C HIS A 16 -23.70 -7.31 -10.37
N LEU A 17 -22.57 -7.77 -9.88
CA LEU A 17 -21.27 -7.14 -10.12
C LEU A 17 -20.71 -7.65 -11.46
N LEU A 18 -20.39 -6.74 -12.37
CA LEU A 18 -19.74 -7.07 -13.64
C LEU A 18 -18.23 -7.21 -13.44
N PRO A 19 -17.63 -8.40 -13.65
CA PRO A 19 -16.19 -8.59 -13.44
C PRO A 19 -15.31 -7.62 -14.26
N ALA A 20 -15.70 -7.29 -15.48
CA ALA A 20 -15.00 -6.33 -16.33
C ALA A 20 -14.96 -4.90 -15.76
N LEU A 21 -15.84 -4.57 -14.81
CA LEU A 21 -15.91 -3.26 -14.14
C LEU A 21 -15.49 -3.32 -12.66
N ALA A 22 -15.05 -4.47 -12.18
CA ALA A 22 -14.61 -4.62 -10.79
C ALA A 22 -13.33 -3.83 -10.48
N ASN A 23 -12.47 -3.56 -11.49
CA ASN A 23 -11.31 -2.68 -11.38
C ASN A 23 -11.68 -1.17 -11.31
N ARG A 24 -12.96 -0.82 -11.39
CA ARG A 24 -13.45 0.56 -11.14
C ARG A 24 -13.76 0.80 -9.66
N HIS A 25 -13.16 0.01 -8.83
CA HIS A 25 -13.14 0.11 -7.39
C HIS A 25 -14.51 0.05 -6.73
N GLY A 26 -14.54 -0.03 -5.42
CA GLY A 26 -15.79 -0.09 -4.68
C GLY A 26 -15.70 0.38 -3.25
N LEU A 27 -16.88 0.56 -2.65
CA LEU A 27 -17.07 0.96 -1.27
C LEU A 27 -18.10 0.08 -0.59
N ILE A 28 -17.75 -0.47 0.56
CA ILE A 28 -18.65 -1.21 1.44
C ILE A 28 -18.72 -0.45 2.76
N THR A 29 -19.87 0.11 3.08
CA THR A 29 -20.03 0.89 4.31
C THR A 29 -21.21 0.40 5.15
N GLY A 30 -21.17 0.73 6.45
CA GLY A 30 -22.23 0.41 7.40
C GLY A 30 -21.74 0.28 8.83
N ALA A 31 -22.61 0.37 9.80
CA ALA A 31 -22.28 0.22 11.21
C ALA A 31 -21.75 -1.19 11.53
N THR A 32 -21.14 -1.34 12.69
CA THR A 32 -20.66 -2.64 13.16
C THR A 32 -21.81 -3.64 13.29
N GLY A 33 -21.60 -4.88 12.84
CA GLY A 33 -22.59 -5.97 12.92
C GLY A 33 -23.72 -5.90 11.88
N THR A 34 -23.65 -5.03 10.86
CA THR A 34 -24.68 -4.90 9.84
C THR A 34 -24.52 -5.84 8.64
N GLY A 35 -23.35 -6.47 8.46
CA GLY A 35 -23.11 -7.43 7.38
C GLY A 35 -21.92 -7.12 6.47
N LYS A 36 -21.13 -6.08 6.75
CA LYS A 36 -19.95 -5.72 5.91
C LYS A 36 -18.98 -6.87 5.68
N THR A 37 -18.59 -7.59 6.74
CA THR A 37 -17.67 -8.74 6.66
C THR A 37 -18.24 -9.84 5.75
N ILE A 38 -19.55 -10.10 5.83
CA ILE A 38 -20.22 -11.07 4.95
C ILE A 38 -20.17 -10.60 3.50
N THR A 39 -20.45 -9.34 3.23
CA THR A 39 -20.35 -8.77 1.88
C THR A 39 -18.92 -8.89 1.32
N LEU A 40 -17.91 -8.56 2.13
CA LEU A 40 -16.51 -8.71 1.74
C LEU A 40 -16.20 -10.17 1.42
N GLN A 41 -16.57 -11.10 2.31
CA GLN A 41 -16.31 -12.54 2.13
C GLN A 41 -17.03 -13.09 0.89
N THR A 42 -18.29 -12.70 0.67
CA THR A 42 -19.06 -13.09 -0.52
C THR A 42 -18.41 -12.60 -1.81
N LEU A 43 -17.95 -11.35 -1.85
CA LEU A 43 -17.23 -10.81 -3.01
C LEU A 43 -15.91 -11.55 -3.23
N ALA A 44 -15.11 -11.73 -2.18
CA ALA A 44 -13.82 -12.42 -2.25
C ALA A 44 -13.95 -13.87 -2.75
N GLU A 45 -14.93 -14.62 -2.23
CA GLU A 45 -15.24 -15.98 -2.67
C GLU A 45 -15.62 -16.02 -4.15
N ASN A 46 -16.47 -15.11 -4.60
CA ASN A 46 -16.89 -15.05 -5.98
C ASN A 46 -15.75 -14.65 -6.92
N PHE A 47 -14.89 -13.71 -6.54
CA PHE A 47 -13.69 -13.40 -7.30
C PHE A 47 -12.75 -14.60 -7.39
N SER A 48 -12.49 -15.28 -6.27
CA SER A 48 -11.71 -16.51 -6.25
C SER A 48 -12.29 -17.56 -7.21
N ARG A 49 -13.61 -17.77 -7.18
CA ARG A 49 -14.30 -18.75 -8.02
C ARG A 49 -14.11 -18.52 -9.52
N ILE A 50 -14.06 -17.27 -9.97
CA ILE A 50 -13.84 -16.94 -11.39
C ILE A 50 -12.33 -16.83 -11.74
N GLY A 51 -11.43 -17.22 -10.86
CA GLY A 51 -9.98 -17.23 -11.12
C GLY A 51 -9.29 -15.89 -10.83
N VAL A 52 -9.95 -14.95 -10.15
CA VAL A 52 -9.36 -13.67 -9.76
C VAL A 52 -8.77 -13.76 -8.34
N PRO A 53 -7.46 -13.61 -8.17
CA PRO A 53 -6.84 -13.54 -6.86
C PRO A 53 -7.38 -12.35 -6.06
N VAL A 54 -7.39 -12.52 -4.73
CA VAL A 54 -7.87 -11.50 -3.79
C VAL A 54 -6.81 -11.25 -2.73
N PHE A 55 -6.65 -10.00 -2.33
CA PHE A 55 -5.96 -9.65 -1.10
C PHE A 55 -6.93 -8.99 -0.13
N MET A 56 -6.90 -9.38 1.14
CA MET A 56 -7.69 -8.76 2.20
C MET A 56 -6.90 -8.65 3.49
N ALA A 57 -7.06 -7.54 4.20
CA ALA A 57 -6.54 -7.37 5.54
C ALA A 57 -7.59 -7.83 6.55
N ASP A 58 -7.26 -8.79 7.38
CA ASP A 58 -8.14 -9.34 8.42
C ASP A 58 -7.81 -8.71 9.77
N VAL A 59 -8.55 -7.68 10.10
CA VAL A 59 -8.36 -6.86 11.30
C VAL A 59 -8.92 -7.55 12.55
N LYS A 60 -9.94 -8.38 12.39
CA LYS A 60 -10.67 -9.04 13.48
C LYS A 60 -10.36 -10.52 13.62
N GLY A 61 -9.64 -11.11 12.67
CA GLY A 61 -9.37 -12.54 12.61
C GLY A 61 -10.56 -13.39 12.16
N ASP A 62 -11.62 -12.77 11.62
CA ASP A 62 -12.88 -13.43 11.28
C ASP A 62 -13.03 -13.79 9.79
N LEU A 63 -12.12 -13.35 8.93
CA LEU A 63 -12.12 -13.63 7.48
C LEU A 63 -11.46 -14.95 7.11
N THR A 64 -10.68 -15.54 8.01
CA THR A 64 -9.92 -16.77 7.73
C THR A 64 -10.81 -17.98 7.42
N GLY A 65 -12.09 -17.97 7.84
CA GLY A 65 -13.05 -19.02 7.52
C GLY A 65 -13.27 -19.24 6.03
N ILE A 66 -13.00 -18.26 5.17
CA ILE A 66 -13.09 -18.41 3.70
C ILE A 66 -12.24 -19.58 3.17
N THR A 67 -11.25 -20.01 3.94
CA THR A 67 -10.36 -21.14 3.62
C THR A 67 -10.99 -22.52 3.86
N GLN A 68 -12.15 -22.55 4.47
CA GLN A 68 -12.88 -23.79 4.83
C GLN A 68 -14.26 -23.80 4.16
N ALA A 69 -14.73 -25.00 3.82
CA ALA A 69 -16.09 -25.18 3.33
C ALA A 69 -17.11 -24.86 4.43
N GLY A 70 -18.06 -24.00 4.12
CA GLY A 70 -19.09 -23.59 5.04
C GLY A 70 -20.11 -24.69 5.36
N LYS A 71 -20.69 -24.63 6.55
CA LYS A 71 -21.83 -25.45 6.96
C LYS A 71 -23.02 -24.54 7.20
N ILE A 72 -24.15 -24.84 6.57
CA ILE A 72 -25.38 -24.10 6.77
C ILE A 72 -26.03 -24.62 8.04
N GLY A 73 -25.90 -23.86 9.13
CA GLY A 73 -26.61 -24.17 10.39
C GLY A 73 -28.07 -23.74 10.33
N ASP A 74 -28.88 -24.23 11.26
CA ASP A 74 -30.34 -24.02 11.29
C ASP A 74 -30.75 -22.55 11.23
N LYS A 75 -30.01 -21.67 11.89
CA LYS A 75 -30.26 -20.21 11.88
C LYS A 75 -30.08 -19.62 10.48
N LEU A 76 -28.99 -19.94 9.80
CA LEU A 76 -28.73 -19.45 8.46
C LEU A 76 -29.73 -20.05 7.45
N ALA A 77 -30.06 -21.34 7.58
CA ALA A 77 -31.08 -22.00 6.74
C ALA A 77 -32.46 -21.31 6.89
N ALA A 78 -32.85 -20.97 8.10
CA ALA A 78 -34.08 -20.22 8.37
C ALA A 78 -34.08 -18.85 7.68
N VAL A 79 -33.00 -18.08 7.79
CA VAL A 79 -32.85 -16.77 7.15
C VAL A 79 -32.86 -16.87 5.62
N ILE A 80 -32.16 -17.85 5.04
CA ILE A 80 -32.16 -18.10 3.58
C ILE A 80 -33.58 -18.38 3.11
N LYS A 81 -34.31 -19.24 3.81
CA LYS A 81 -35.71 -19.57 3.47
C LYS A 81 -36.64 -18.39 3.63
N GLU A 82 -36.55 -17.65 4.71
CA GLU A 82 -37.40 -16.48 5.00
C GLU A 82 -37.23 -15.39 3.93
N ARG A 83 -35.98 -15.16 3.48
CA ARG A 83 -35.64 -14.12 2.52
C ARG A 83 -35.67 -14.57 1.07
N GLY A 84 -36.04 -15.85 0.80
CA GLY A 84 -36.06 -16.41 -0.56
C GLY A 84 -34.71 -16.42 -1.25
N LEU A 85 -33.61 -16.50 -0.51
CA LEU A 85 -32.25 -16.49 -1.06
C LEU A 85 -31.86 -17.88 -1.58
N PRO A 86 -31.00 -17.96 -2.62
CA PRO A 86 -30.42 -19.23 -3.04
C PRO A 86 -29.53 -19.80 -1.95
N THR A 87 -29.58 -21.12 -1.79
CA THR A 87 -28.68 -21.82 -0.88
C THR A 87 -27.27 -21.77 -1.46
N PRO A 88 -26.26 -21.24 -0.71
CA PRO A 88 -24.90 -21.20 -1.22
C PRO A 88 -24.31 -22.60 -1.35
N GLU A 89 -23.53 -22.81 -2.40
CA GLU A 89 -22.74 -24.03 -2.57
C GLU A 89 -21.58 -24.03 -1.56
N SER A 90 -21.52 -25.06 -0.72
CA SER A 90 -20.44 -25.20 0.27
C SER A 90 -19.11 -25.40 -0.42
N ALA A 91 -18.21 -24.44 -0.28
CA ALA A 91 -16.90 -24.44 -0.94
C ALA A 91 -15.84 -23.74 -0.05
N ALA A 92 -14.59 -24.17 -0.23
CA ALA A 92 -13.42 -23.49 0.30
C ALA A 92 -12.69 -22.73 -0.81
N CYS A 93 -12.04 -21.62 -0.48
CA CYS A 93 -11.12 -20.92 -1.36
C CYS A 93 -9.67 -21.35 -1.08
N PRO A 94 -8.83 -21.52 -2.11
CA PRO A 94 -7.39 -21.61 -1.91
C PRO A 94 -6.90 -20.31 -1.29
N ALA A 95 -6.04 -20.40 -0.28
CA ALA A 95 -5.61 -19.19 0.42
C ALA A 95 -4.16 -19.26 0.88
N THR A 96 -3.56 -18.08 1.02
CA THR A 96 -2.25 -17.85 1.63
C THR A 96 -2.43 -16.90 2.80
N LEU A 97 -1.92 -17.29 3.97
CA LEU A 97 -1.96 -16.46 5.17
C LEU A 97 -0.66 -15.68 5.30
N TRP A 98 -0.78 -14.37 5.52
CA TRP A 98 0.34 -13.45 5.65
C TRP A 98 0.31 -12.76 7.03
N ASP A 99 1.48 -12.48 7.59
CA ASP A 99 1.60 -11.77 8.87
C ASP A 99 2.92 -10.99 8.92
N VAL A 100 2.86 -9.72 9.22
CA VAL A 100 4.07 -8.90 9.41
C VAL A 100 4.95 -9.45 10.53
N PHE A 101 4.35 -10.06 11.56
CA PHE A 101 5.07 -10.62 12.71
C PHE A 101 5.48 -12.09 12.51
N GLY A 102 4.98 -12.76 11.47
CA GLY A 102 5.29 -14.17 11.17
C GLY A 102 4.71 -15.18 12.16
N GLU A 103 3.68 -14.81 12.92
CA GLU A 103 3.07 -15.68 13.95
C GLU A 103 1.80 -16.39 13.45
N GLN A 104 1.00 -15.69 12.65
CA GLN A 104 -0.28 -16.15 12.15
C GLN A 104 -0.31 -16.45 10.65
N GLY A 105 0.77 -16.16 9.95
CA GLY A 105 0.94 -16.33 8.50
C GLY A 105 2.41 -16.29 8.10
N HIS A 106 2.67 -16.41 6.81
CA HIS A 106 4.01 -16.25 6.25
C HIS A 106 4.49 -14.81 6.49
N PRO A 107 5.76 -14.62 6.91
CA PRO A 107 6.27 -13.28 7.16
C PRO A 107 6.23 -12.40 5.92
N VAL A 108 5.76 -11.17 6.09
CA VAL A 108 5.81 -10.15 5.05
C VAL A 108 6.89 -9.15 5.40
N ARG A 109 7.83 -8.94 4.47
CA ARG A 109 8.91 -7.97 4.65
C ARG A 109 9.02 -7.03 3.47
N ALA A 110 9.51 -5.83 3.77
CA ALA A 110 9.95 -4.84 2.80
C ALA A 110 11.36 -4.37 3.17
N THR A 111 12.16 -3.97 2.20
CA THR A 111 13.42 -3.28 2.55
C THR A 111 13.14 -1.80 2.84
N ALA A 112 14.03 -1.15 3.56
CA ALA A 112 13.94 0.29 3.78
C ALA A 112 14.02 1.05 2.44
N SER A 113 14.85 0.57 1.50
CA SER A 113 14.94 1.13 0.14
C SER A 113 13.61 1.03 -0.62
N ASP A 114 12.92 -0.10 -0.58
CA ASP A 114 11.65 -0.27 -1.29
C ASP A 114 10.53 0.58 -0.69
N MET A 115 10.51 0.70 0.65
CA MET A 115 9.57 1.60 1.33
C MET A 115 9.80 3.05 0.90
N GLY A 116 11.04 3.45 0.76
CA GLY A 116 11.46 4.80 0.38
C GLY A 116 11.24 5.86 1.45
N PRO A 117 11.87 7.03 1.29
CA PRO A 117 11.89 8.05 2.33
C PRO A 117 10.53 8.68 2.60
N LEU A 118 9.62 8.74 1.61
CA LEU A 118 8.30 9.35 1.78
C LEU A 118 7.39 8.54 2.71
N LEU A 119 7.29 7.24 2.47
CA LEU A 119 6.46 6.36 3.30
C LEU A 119 7.06 6.18 4.70
N LEU A 120 8.40 6.10 4.78
CA LEU A 120 9.10 6.08 6.06
C LEU A 120 8.90 7.37 6.85
N ALA A 121 8.99 8.54 6.22
CA ALA A 121 8.74 9.82 6.90
C ALA A 121 7.34 9.86 7.53
N ARG A 122 6.33 9.33 6.83
CA ARG A 122 4.99 9.18 7.38
C ARG A 122 4.95 8.22 8.57
N MET A 123 5.52 7.03 8.40
CA MET A 123 5.56 6.02 9.47
C MET A 123 6.18 6.58 10.74
N LEU A 124 7.23 7.38 10.61
CA LEU A 124 7.97 8.02 11.69
C LEU A 124 7.35 9.34 12.17
N ALA A 125 6.26 9.82 11.54
CA ALA A 125 5.62 11.10 11.81
C ALA A 125 6.58 12.31 11.74
N LEU A 126 7.44 12.34 10.72
CA LEU A 126 8.41 13.40 10.52
C LEU A 126 7.77 14.69 9.98
N ASN A 127 8.29 15.84 10.43
CA ASN A 127 7.97 17.13 9.83
C ASN A 127 8.74 17.33 8.51
N GLU A 128 8.40 18.38 7.75
CA GLU A 128 8.99 18.66 6.42
C GLU A 128 10.53 18.73 6.46
N THR A 129 11.11 19.37 7.47
CA THR A 129 12.57 19.47 7.62
C THR A 129 13.21 18.10 7.84
N GLN A 130 12.64 17.29 8.71
CA GLN A 130 13.12 15.94 9.00
C GLN A 130 12.94 15.00 7.80
N GLN A 131 11.83 15.16 7.06
CA GLN A 131 11.60 14.44 5.81
C GLN A 131 12.66 14.79 4.77
N GLY A 132 13.01 16.08 4.62
CA GLY A 132 14.09 16.51 3.73
C GLY A 132 15.43 15.87 4.11
N VAL A 133 15.76 15.81 5.41
CA VAL A 133 16.98 15.13 5.89
C VAL A 133 16.92 13.62 5.58
N LEU A 134 15.78 12.96 5.79
CA LEU A 134 15.64 11.55 5.46
C LEU A 134 15.82 11.28 3.95
N GLN A 135 15.22 12.12 3.08
CA GLN A 135 15.41 12.03 1.64
C GLN A 135 16.88 12.16 1.23
N LEU A 136 17.60 13.07 1.88
CA LEU A 136 19.01 13.30 1.66
C LEU A 136 19.85 12.09 2.07
N VAL A 137 19.53 11.47 3.21
CA VAL A 137 20.20 10.23 3.68
C VAL A 137 20.03 9.10 2.66
N PHE A 138 18.86 8.94 2.07
CA PHE A 138 18.63 7.96 1.02
C PHE A 138 19.44 8.28 -0.23
N LYS A 139 19.47 9.54 -0.66
CA LYS A 139 20.25 9.98 -1.81
C LYS A 139 21.73 9.69 -1.63
N ILE A 140 22.31 10.02 -0.47
CA ILE A 140 23.71 9.72 -0.15
C ILE A 140 23.96 8.20 -0.16
N ALA A 141 23.05 7.40 0.42
CA ALA A 141 23.19 5.95 0.40
C ALA A 141 23.25 5.40 -1.04
N ASP A 142 22.39 5.89 -1.92
CA ASP A 142 22.34 5.50 -3.33
C ASP A 142 23.61 5.88 -4.07
N ASP A 143 24.06 7.13 -3.93
CA ASP A 143 25.27 7.64 -4.60
C ASP A 143 26.53 6.87 -4.18
N HIS A 144 26.55 6.32 -2.96
CA HIS A 144 27.65 5.53 -2.44
C HIS A 144 27.46 4.01 -2.56
N GLY A 145 26.36 3.54 -3.15
CA GLY A 145 26.06 2.11 -3.32
C GLY A 145 25.90 1.37 -1.99
N LEU A 146 25.31 2.06 -0.98
CA LEU A 146 25.02 1.53 0.35
C LEU A 146 23.58 1.04 0.40
N LEU A 147 23.39 -0.26 0.52
CA LEU A 147 22.05 -0.86 0.54
C LEU A 147 21.38 -0.60 1.88
N LEU A 148 20.13 -0.10 1.84
CA LEU A 148 19.28 0.09 3.02
C LEU A 148 18.23 -1.03 3.05
N LEU A 149 18.60 -2.18 3.63
CA LEU A 149 17.75 -3.37 3.65
C LEU A 149 16.82 -3.39 4.87
N ASP A 150 17.34 -2.96 6.02
CA ASP A 150 16.60 -2.98 7.27
C ASP A 150 16.79 -1.69 8.11
N LEU A 151 16.25 -1.70 9.33
CA LEU A 151 16.35 -0.53 10.22
C LEU A 151 17.78 -0.30 10.76
N LYS A 152 18.61 -1.37 10.88
CA LYS A 152 20.00 -1.20 11.34
C LYS A 152 20.84 -0.45 10.30
N ASP A 153 20.58 -0.71 9.01
CA ASP A 153 21.21 0.00 7.89
C ASP A 153 20.87 1.48 7.89
N LEU A 154 19.58 1.78 7.99
CA LEU A 154 19.11 3.16 8.01
C LEU A 154 19.65 3.93 9.21
N ARG A 155 19.75 3.29 10.39
CA ARG A 155 20.36 3.89 11.59
C ARG A 155 21.85 4.14 11.42
N ALA A 156 22.58 3.17 10.84
CA ALA A 156 24.00 3.32 10.57
C ALA A 156 24.26 4.44 9.56
N MET A 157 23.42 4.54 8.54
CA MET A 157 23.51 5.60 7.54
C MET A 157 23.22 6.98 8.12
N LEU A 158 22.17 7.11 8.95
CA LEU A 158 21.86 8.34 9.68
C LEU A 158 23.02 8.78 10.60
N GLN A 159 23.65 7.83 11.30
CA GLN A 159 24.81 8.09 12.12
C GLN A 159 25.98 8.59 11.27
N HIS A 160 26.28 7.88 10.17
CA HIS A 160 27.37 8.25 9.25
C HIS A 160 27.18 9.66 8.66
N VAL A 161 25.98 9.97 8.20
CA VAL A 161 25.66 11.31 7.66
C VAL A 161 25.73 12.38 8.75
N GLY A 162 25.31 12.07 9.97
CA GLY A 162 25.42 12.98 11.12
C GLY A 162 26.87 13.28 11.52
N ASP A 163 27.71 12.25 11.59
CA ASP A 163 29.10 12.36 11.97
C ASP A 163 29.95 13.09 10.90
N ASN A 164 29.54 13.00 9.64
CA ASN A 164 30.23 13.61 8.49
C ASN A 164 29.44 14.75 7.86
N ALA A 165 28.55 15.40 8.63
CA ALA A 165 27.63 16.43 8.10
C ALA A 165 28.34 17.56 7.35
N GLY A 166 29.58 17.92 7.76
CA GLY A 166 30.41 18.93 7.09
C GLY A 166 30.77 18.58 5.64
N GLU A 167 31.01 17.30 5.35
CA GLU A 167 31.36 16.83 4.00
C GLU A 167 30.12 16.90 3.08
N PHE A 168 28.96 16.55 3.61
CA PHE A 168 27.72 16.49 2.84
C PHE A 168 27.03 17.85 2.64
N THR A 169 27.34 18.85 3.50
CA THR A 169 26.65 20.16 3.48
C THR A 169 26.81 20.87 2.14
N THR A 170 27.97 20.79 1.52
CA THR A 170 28.27 21.49 0.27
C THR A 170 27.51 20.90 -0.92
N GLU A 171 27.35 19.59 -0.97
CA GLU A 171 26.74 18.88 -2.11
C GLU A 171 25.24 18.67 -1.91
N TYR A 172 24.81 18.33 -0.70
CA TYR A 172 23.45 17.87 -0.41
C TYR A 172 22.65 18.86 0.48
N GLY A 173 23.30 19.88 1.04
CA GLY A 173 22.63 20.84 1.92
C GLY A 173 22.81 20.52 3.42
N ASN A 174 22.28 21.41 4.26
CA ASN A 174 22.50 21.35 5.70
C ASN A 174 21.76 20.20 6.37
N VAL A 175 22.47 19.35 7.09
CA VAL A 175 21.95 18.26 7.91
C VAL A 175 22.08 18.61 9.40
N SER A 176 20.97 18.85 10.09
CA SER A 176 20.99 19.18 11.50
C SER A 176 21.05 17.93 12.38
N ALA A 177 21.89 17.93 13.42
CA ALA A 177 21.95 16.87 14.43
C ALA A 177 20.59 16.66 15.12
N ALA A 178 19.78 17.73 15.28
CA ALA A 178 18.46 17.65 15.87
C ALA A 178 17.50 16.80 14.99
N SER A 179 17.55 16.96 13.65
CA SER A 179 16.75 16.17 12.72
C SER A 179 17.18 14.71 12.70
N ILE A 180 18.49 14.43 12.65
CA ILE A 180 19.04 13.06 12.78
C ILE A 180 18.54 12.40 14.06
N GLY A 181 18.67 13.08 15.21
CA GLY A 181 18.21 12.55 16.50
C GLY A 181 16.70 12.31 16.56
N ALA A 182 15.89 13.14 15.89
CA ALA A 182 14.45 12.93 15.81
C ALA A 182 14.09 11.69 14.97
N ILE A 183 14.75 11.51 13.82
CA ILE A 183 14.53 10.34 12.95
C ILE A 183 14.96 9.07 13.68
N GLN A 184 16.13 9.07 14.36
CA GLN A 184 16.61 7.90 15.11
C GLN A 184 15.64 7.50 16.24
N ARG A 185 15.05 8.47 16.97
CA ARG A 185 14.03 8.17 17.99
C ARG A 185 12.77 7.56 17.37
N GLY A 186 12.33 8.07 16.22
CA GLY A 186 11.21 7.48 15.48
C GLY A 186 11.50 6.04 15.06
N LEU A 187 12.71 5.74 14.57
CA LEU A 187 13.12 4.37 14.21
C LEU A 187 13.12 3.43 15.41
N LEU A 188 13.59 3.86 16.57
CA LEU A 188 13.51 3.08 17.81
C LEU A 188 12.04 2.77 18.17
N GLN A 189 11.16 3.75 18.09
CA GLN A 189 9.75 3.56 18.36
C GLN A 189 9.10 2.54 17.40
N ILE A 190 9.44 2.58 16.10
CA ILE A 190 8.96 1.59 15.14
C ILE A 190 9.55 0.21 15.41
N GLN A 191 10.81 0.12 15.80
CA GLN A 191 11.46 -1.13 16.19
C GLN A 191 10.74 -1.79 17.38
N GLU A 192 10.39 -1.03 18.42
CA GLU A 192 9.60 -1.51 19.58
C GLU A 192 8.20 -2.00 19.18
N GLN A 193 7.63 -1.49 18.09
CA GLN A 193 6.35 -1.92 17.52
C GLN A 193 6.48 -3.12 16.58
N GLY A 194 7.65 -3.74 16.45
CA GLY A 194 7.91 -4.90 15.61
C GLY A 194 8.40 -4.56 14.21
N GLY A 195 8.86 -3.33 13.98
CA GLY A 195 9.44 -2.92 12.70
C GLY A 195 10.68 -3.72 12.30
N ASP A 196 11.41 -4.29 13.25
CA ASP A 196 12.54 -5.20 13.02
C ASP A 196 12.11 -6.52 12.35
N LYS A 197 10.86 -6.93 12.50
CA LYS A 197 10.30 -8.10 11.81
C LYS A 197 9.80 -7.77 10.41
N PHE A 198 9.38 -6.52 10.21
CA PHE A 198 8.85 -6.05 8.94
C PHE A 198 9.96 -5.64 7.95
N PHE A 199 11.00 -4.94 8.43
CA PHE A 199 12.10 -4.52 7.56
C PHE A 199 13.16 -5.60 7.41
N GLY A 200 13.48 -5.96 6.15
CA GLY A 200 14.49 -6.95 5.84
C GLY A 200 14.18 -7.81 4.62
N GLU A 201 14.95 -8.87 4.44
CA GLU A 201 14.82 -9.83 3.35
C GLU A 201 14.48 -11.24 3.86
N PRO A 202 13.84 -12.10 3.03
CA PRO A 202 13.41 -11.83 1.67
C PRO A 202 12.22 -10.87 1.64
N MET A 203 12.27 -9.90 0.70
CA MET A 203 11.18 -8.99 0.45
C MET A 203 9.99 -9.73 -0.19
N LEU A 204 8.78 -9.28 0.12
CA LEU A 204 7.56 -9.79 -0.50
C LEU A 204 7.60 -9.61 -2.02
N ASN A 205 7.36 -10.68 -2.75
CA ASN A 205 7.16 -10.64 -4.18
C ASN A 205 5.66 -10.47 -4.47
N ILE A 206 5.29 -9.37 -5.09
CA ILE A 206 3.89 -9.08 -5.45
C ILE A 206 3.27 -10.14 -6.37
N ALA A 207 4.08 -10.83 -7.18
CA ALA A 207 3.60 -11.92 -8.02
C ALA A 207 2.97 -13.08 -7.21
N ASP A 208 3.39 -13.26 -5.96
CA ASP A 208 2.84 -14.30 -5.08
C ASP A 208 1.39 -14.01 -4.65
N PHE A 209 0.92 -12.77 -4.81
CA PHE A 209 -0.49 -12.44 -4.61
C PHE A 209 -1.39 -12.78 -5.81
N MET A 210 -0.81 -13.04 -6.99
CA MET A 210 -1.56 -13.24 -8.22
C MET A 210 -1.64 -14.68 -8.65
N GLN A 211 -1.52 -15.62 -7.70
CA GLN A 211 -1.54 -17.05 -7.98
C GLN A 211 -2.96 -17.60 -8.12
N THR A 212 -3.07 -18.68 -8.86
CA THR A 212 -4.31 -19.44 -9.01
C THR A 212 -4.06 -20.92 -8.72
N VAL A 213 -5.04 -21.58 -8.13
CA VAL A 213 -5.01 -23.03 -7.85
C VAL A 213 -6.27 -23.67 -8.41
N SER A 214 -6.12 -24.65 -9.29
CA SER A 214 -7.24 -25.37 -9.91
C SER A 214 -8.28 -24.43 -10.56
N GLY A 215 -7.82 -23.35 -11.18
CA GLY A 215 -8.68 -22.35 -11.83
C GLY A 215 -9.32 -21.33 -10.90
N LYS A 216 -9.13 -21.44 -9.57
CA LYS A 216 -9.58 -20.46 -8.58
C LYS A 216 -8.46 -19.50 -8.23
N GLY A 217 -8.78 -18.22 -8.05
CA GLY A 217 -7.84 -17.22 -7.54
C GLY A 217 -7.50 -17.48 -6.07
N VAL A 218 -6.22 -17.34 -5.70
CA VAL A 218 -5.78 -17.47 -4.30
C VAL A 218 -6.24 -16.27 -3.50
N VAL A 219 -6.81 -16.52 -2.32
CA VAL A 219 -7.19 -15.48 -1.36
C VAL A 219 -6.04 -15.24 -0.41
N ASN A 220 -5.41 -14.08 -0.52
CA ASN A 220 -4.32 -13.66 0.35
C ASN A 220 -4.89 -12.92 1.55
N ILE A 221 -4.68 -13.45 2.75
CA ILE A 221 -5.23 -12.92 4.00
C ILE A 221 -4.09 -12.43 4.88
N LEU A 222 -4.04 -11.12 5.13
CA LEU A 222 -3.10 -10.51 6.06
C LEU A 222 -3.69 -10.50 7.46
N ALA A 223 -3.05 -11.15 8.42
CA ALA A 223 -3.38 -11.00 9.83
C ALA A 223 -3.01 -9.58 10.28
N ALA A 224 -4.01 -8.75 10.57
CA ALA A 224 -3.84 -7.33 10.90
C ALA A 224 -4.31 -6.96 12.32
N ASP A 225 -4.71 -7.95 13.13
CA ASP A 225 -5.17 -7.75 14.51
C ASP A 225 -4.15 -7.02 15.38
N LYS A 226 -2.88 -7.42 15.32
CA LYS A 226 -1.78 -6.75 16.04
C LYS A 226 -1.40 -5.40 15.43
N LEU A 227 -1.54 -5.26 14.11
CA LEU A 227 -1.22 -4.03 13.39
C LEU A 227 -2.15 -2.87 13.76
N LEU A 228 -3.36 -3.15 14.24
CA LEU A 228 -4.28 -2.13 14.77
C LEU A 228 -3.71 -1.34 15.94
N ASN A 229 -2.82 -1.93 16.73
CA ASN A 229 -2.13 -1.24 17.81
C ASN A 229 -1.10 -0.23 17.29
N SER A 230 -0.78 -0.30 15.99
CA SER A 230 0.14 0.59 15.27
C SER A 230 -0.50 1.08 13.97
N PRO A 231 -1.51 1.95 14.03
CA PRO A 231 -2.30 2.37 12.85
C PRO A 231 -1.44 2.97 11.73
N ARG A 232 -0.34 3.66 12.09
CA ARG A 232 0.59 4.23 11.11
C ARG A 232 1.35 3.14 10.35
N LEU A 233 1.81 2.11 11.06
CA LEU A 233 2.47 0.96 10.43
C LEU A 233 1.52 0.25 9.48
N TYR A 234 0.30 -0.04 9.93
CA TYR A 234 -0.76 -0.65 9.12
C TYR A 234 -1.04 0.14 7.84
N ALA A 235 -1.34 1.42 7.98
CA ALA A 235 -1.65 2.28 6.84
C ALA A 235 -0.47 2.43 5.88
N THR A 236 0.76 2.57 6.39
CA THR A 236 1.97 2.69 5.56
C THR A 236 2.26 1.40 4.83
N PHE A 237 2.11 0.26 5.49
CA PHE A 237 2.24 -1.07 4.88
C PHE A 237 1.27 -1.27 3.71
N LEU A 238 -0.01 -0.98 3.91
CA LEU A 238 -1.01 -1.11 2.85
C LEU A 238 -0.74 -0.18 1.67
N LEU A 239 -0.28 1.04 1.94
CA LEU A 239 0.10 1.99 0.89
C LEU A 239 1.34 1.57 0.14
N TRP A 240 2.34 1.04 0.85
CA TRP A 240 3.52 0.46 0.22
C TRP A 240 3.12 -0.67 -0.73
N MET A 241 2.30 -1.63 -0.27
CA MET A 241 1.82 -2.72 -1.11
C MET A 241 1.07 -2.23 -2.35
N LEU A 242 0.19 -1.24 -2.19
CA LEU A 242 -0.56 -0.68 -3.32
C LEU A 242 0.37 0.06 -4.30
N SER A 243 1.43 0.71 -3.80
CA SER A 243 2.46 1.35 -4.64
C SER A 243 3.29 0.33 -5.39
N GLU A 244 3.67 -0.79 -4.75
CA GLU A 244 4.39 -1.89 -5.39
C GLU A 244 3.56 -2.52 -6.52
N LEU A 245 2.25 -2.73 -6.31
CA LEU A 245 1.36 -3.20 -7.38
C LEU A 245 1.35 -2.23 -8.57
N PHE A 246 1.31 -0.93 -8.30
CA PHE A 246 1.36 0.07 -9.35
C PHE A 246 2.70 0.07 -10.11
N GLU A 247 3.81 -0.07 -9.42
CA GLU A 247 5.15 -0.03 -10.02
C GLU A 247 5.48 -1.31 -10.80
N GLN A 248 5.13 -2.47 -10.26
CA GLN A 248 5.54 -3.76 -10.83
C GLN A 248 4.60 -4.28 -11.93
N LEU A 249 3.30 -3.94 -11.87
CA LEU A 249 2.35 -4.46 -12.83
C LEU A 249 2.38 -3.67 -14.16
N PRO A 250 2.35 -4.37 -15.31
CA PRO A 250 2.19 -3.71 -16.60
C PRO A 250 0.79 -3.14 -16.78
N GLU A 251 0.64 -2.11 -17.62
CA GLU A 251 -0.66 -1.67 -18.08
C GLU A 251 -1.32 -2.72 -18.98
N VAL A 252 -2.61 -2.98 -18.75
CA VAL A 252 -3.31 -4.10 -19.40
C VAL A 252 -4.58 -3.69 -20.13
N GLY A 253 -4.98 -2.42 -20.05
CA GLY A 253 -6.23 -1.94 -20.66
C GLY A 253 -7.49 -2.52 -20.01
N ASP A 254 -8.56 -2.61 -20.79
CA ASP A 254 -9.86 -3.15 -20.32
C ASP A 254 -9.85 -4.67 -20.44
N LEU A 255 -9.78 -5.35 -19.29
CA LEU A 255 -9.84 -6.81 -19.18
C LEU A 255 -11.27 -7.30 -18.94
N ALA A 256 -11.53 -8.56 -19.29
CA ALA A 256 -12.81 -9.22 -18.99
C ALA A 256 -13.04 -9.41 -17.48
N GLN A 257 -11.96 -9.44 -16.70
CA GLN A 257 -11.98 -9.51 -15.23
C GLN A 257 -10.67 -8.92 -14.67
N PRO A 258 -10.63 -8.48 -13.39
CA PRO A 258 -9.41 -7.95 -12.79
C PRO A 258 -8.30 -9.00 -12.70
N LYS A 259 -7.05 -8.54 -12.63
CA LYS A 259 -5.89 -9.39 -12.28
C LYS A 259 -5.80 -9.67 -10.79
N LEU A 260 -6.26 -8.73 -9.97
CA LEU A 260 -6.25 -8.81 -8.51
C LEU A 260 -7.33 -7.88 -7.97
N VAL A 261 -8.01 -8.30 -6.91
CA VAL A 261 -8.90 -7.42 -6.13
C VAL A 261 -8.35 -7.25 -4.73
N PHE A 262 -8.29 -6.01 -4.29
CA PHE A 262 -7.70 -5.60 -3.02
C PHE A 262 -8.78 -5.03 -2.09
N PHE A 263 -8.98 -5.63 -0.93
CA PHE A 263 -9.91 -5.15 0.09
C PHE A 263 -9.15 -4.50 1.25
N PHE A 264 -9.41 -3.22 1.48
CA PHE A 264 -8.95 -2.47 2.64
C PHE A 264 -10.02 -2.47 3.72
N ASP A 265 -9.90 -3.37 4.68
CA ASP A 265 -10.76 -3.31 5.86
C ASP A 265 -10.31 -2.18 6.81
N GLU A 266 -11.27 -1.60 7.54
CA GLU A 266 -11.07 -0.40 8.38
C GLU A 266 -10.34 0.73 7.64
N ALA A 267 -10.77 1.00 6.40
CA ALA A 267 -10.11 1.94 5.47
C ALA A 267 -9.93 3.37 6.05
N HIS A 268 -10.70 3.75 7.07
CA HIS A 268 -10.53 5.02 7.76
C HIS A 268 -9.10 5.21 8.32
N LEU A 269 -8.38 4.13 8.63
CA LEU A 269 -7.00 4.20 9.14
C LEU A 269 -6.01 4.72 8.10
N LEU A 270 -6.31 4.59 6.80
CA LEU A 270 -5.48 5.14 5.74
C LEU A 270 -5.49 6.66 5.72
N PHE A 271 -6.61 7.26 6.10
CA PHE A 271 -6.87 8.69 5.96
C PHE A 271 -6.80 9.44 7.29
N LYS A 272 -6.92 8.73 8.42
CA LYS A 272 -6.86 9.34 9.75
C LYS A 272 -5.50 10.01 9.96
N GLU A 273 -5.51 11.31 10.28
CA GLU A 273 -4.31 12.11 10.51
C GLU A 273 -3.32 12.11 9.32
N ALA A 274 -3.80 11.78 8.11
CA ALA A 274 -2.96 11.76 6.93
C ALA A 274 -2.69 13.19 6.43
N PRO A 275 -1.42 13.58 6.16
CA PRO A 275 -1.12 14.85 5.49
C PRO A 275 -1.77 14.93 4.11
N ALA A 276 -2.13 16.15 3.65
CA ALA A 276 -2.78 16.36 2.36
C ALA A 276 -2.03 15.73 1.18
N ALA A 277 -0.71 15.89 1.12
CA ALA A 277 0.14 15.31 0.08
C ALA A 277 0.04 13.77 0.01
N LEU A 278 -0.25 13.13 1.15
CA LEU A 278 -0.41 11.68 1.19
C LEU A 278 -1.80 11.25 0.72
N VAL A 279 -2.84 11.99 1.08
CA VAL A 279 -4.21 11.76 0.56
C VAL A 279 -4.20 11.87 -0.96
N GLU A 280 -3.55 12.90 -1.51
CA GLU A 280 -3.37 13.08 -2.96
C GLU A 280 -2.63 11.88 -3.60
N ARG A 281 -1.63 11.34 -2.92
CA ARG A 281 -0.91 10.16 -3.41
C ARG A 281 -1.76 8.90 -3.37
N ILE A 282 -2.55 8.68 -2.32
CA ILE A 282 -3.52 7.57 -2.25
C ILE A 282 -4.51 7.67 -3.42
N GLU A 283 -5.08 8.85 -3.63
CA GLU A 283 -5.99 9.11 -4.74
C GLU A 283 -5.34 8.79 -6.09
N LEU A 284 -4.12 9.29 -6.31
CA LEU A 284 -3.38 9.03 -7.53
C LEU A 284 -3.15 7.53 -7.75
N VAL A 285 -2.66 6.81 -6.73
CA VAL A 285 -2.38 5.38 -6.84
C VAL A 285 -3.67 4.60 -7.08
N VAL A 286 -4.74 4.86 -6.33
CA VAL A 286 -6.05 4.21 -6.54
C VAL A 286 -6.53 4.43 -7.98
N ARG A 287 -6.44 5.64 -8.51
CA ARG A 287 -6.81 5.94 -9.89
C ARG A 287 -5.97 5.19 -10.92
N LEU A 288 -4.66 5.07 -10.67
CA LEU A 288 -3.70 4.52 -11.63
C LEU A 288 -3.67 2.98 -11.63
N VAL A 289 -3.86 2.31 -10.48
CA VAL A 289 -3.86 0.83 -10.44
C VAL A 289 -5.01 0.20 -11.22
N ARG A 290 -6.03 0.97 -11.55
CA ARG A 290 -7.09 0.55 -12.46
C ARG A 290 -6.52 0.14 -13.83
N SER A 291 -5.60 0.93 -14.42
CA SER A 291 -4.97 0.59 -15.72
C SER A 291 -4.09 -0.66 -15.66
N LYS A 292 -3.71 -1.08 -14.44
CA LYS A 292 -2.98 -2.32 -14.17
C LYS A 292 -3.90 -3.53 -13.97
N GLY A 293 -5.22 -3.33 -14.07
CA GLY A 293 -6.22 -4.36 -13.86
C GLY A 293 -6.49 -4.70 -12.38
N VAL A 294 -6.15 -3.81 -11.44
CA VAL A 294 -6.38 -4.00 -10.00
C VAL A 294 -7.66 -3.29 -9.57
N GLY A 295 -8.56 -4.04 -8.92
CA GLY A 295 -9.73 -3.50 -8.23
C GLY A 295 -9.40 -3.19 -6.77
N VAL A 296 -9.82 -2.02 -6.26
CA VAL A 296 -9.64 -1.63 -4.86
C VAL A 296 -11.00 -1.40 -4.22
N TYR A 297 -11.26 -2.06 -3.12
CA TYR A 297 -12.50 -1.95 -2.36
C TYR A 297 -12.20 -1.49 -0.95
N PHE A 298 -12.74 -0.34 -0.57
CA PHE A 298 -12.65 0.16 0.79
C PHE A 298 -13.82 -0.34 1.62
N VAL A 299 -13.53 -0.83 2.81
CA VAL A 299 -14.53 -1.25 3.80
C VAL A 299 -14.38 -0.36 5.02
N THR A 300 -15.44 0.35 5.40
CA THR A 300 -15.40 1.28 6.54
C THR A 300 -16.76 1.37 7.25
N GLN A 301 -16.75 1.89 8.45
CA GLN A 301 -17.98 2.08 9.23
C GLN A 301 -18.74 3.33 8.83
N ASN A 302 -18.04 4.35 8.31
CA ASN A 302 -18.65 5.63 7.98
C ASN A 302 -18.12 6.12 6.62
N PRO A 303 -19.00 6.44 5.65
CA PRO A 303 -18.56 6.95 4.34
C PRO A 303 -17.79 8.29 4.43
N LEU A 304 -18.02 9.10 5.47
CA LEU A 304 -17.29 10.35 5.70
C LEU A 304 -15.82 10.17 6.11
N ASP A 305 -15.40 8.94 6.38
CA ASP A 305 -14.02 8.64 6.71
C ASP A 305 -13.13 8.58 5.45
N ILE A 306 -13.74 8.50 4.27
CA ILE A 306 -13.05 8.48 2.98
C ILE A 306 -13.13 9.90 2.38
N PRO A 307 -12.00 10.50 1.99
CA PRO A 307 -12.00 11.81 1.30
C PRO A 307 -12.83 11.79 0.02
N ASP A 308 -13.53 12.88 -0.27
CA ASP A 308 -14.41 12.99 -1.45
C ASP A 308 -13.69 12.72 -2.77
N THR A 309 -12.41 13.09 -2.87
CA THR A 309 -11.57 12.85 -4.05
C THR A 309 -11.34 11.36 -4.31
N VAL A 310 -11.14 10.57 -3.25
CA VAL A 310 -11.02 9.11 -3.31
C VAL A 310 -12.39 8.49 -3.51
N LEU A 311 -13.42 8.97 -2.78
CA LEU A 311 -14.80 8.48 -2.87
C LEU A 311 -15.35 8.57 -4.30
N ALA A 312 -14.95 9.59 -5.06
CA ALA A 312 -15.31 9.78 -6.45
C ALA A 312 -14.76 8.69 -7.41
N GLN A 313 -13.74 7.94 -6.99
CA GLN A 313 -13.16 6.83 -7.77
C GLN A 313 -13.88 5.49 -7.53
N LEU A 314 -14.73 5.40 -6.48
CA LEU A 314 -15.35 4.16 -6.03
C LEU A 314 -16.72 3.98 -6.68
N GLY A 315 -16.74 3.28 -7.82
CA GLY A 315 -17.94 3.16 -8.65
C GLY A 315 -18.96 2.12 -8.14
N ASN A 316 -18.50 1.03 -7.53
CA ASN A 316 -19.35 -0.04 -7.02
C ASN A 316 -19.64 0.19 -5.54
N ARG A 317 -20.91 0.33 -5.15
CA ARG A 317 -21.28 0.72 -3.78
C ARG A 317 -22.25 -0.24 -3.14
N VAL A 318 -21.92 -0.65 -1.90
CA VAL A 318 -22.76 -1.44 -1.02
C VAL A 318 -22.86 -0.71 0.31
N GLN A 319 -24.04 -0.25 0.66
CA GLN A 319 -24.33 0.50 1.87
C GLN A 319 -25.22 -0.33 2.81
N HIS A 320 -24.67 -0.80 3.90
CA HIS A 320 -25.41 -1.40 5.01
C HIS A 320 -25.96 -0.33 5.96
N ALA A 321 -26.74 -0.73 6.96
CA ALA A 321 -27.34 0.17 7.91
C ALA A 321 -26.33 1.10 8.57
N LEU A 322 -26.67 2.37 8.70
CA LEU A 322 -26.03 3.34 9.57
C LEU A 322 -26.93 3.66 10.76
N ARG A 323 -26.30 3.88 11.92
CA ARG A 323 -27.00 4.35 13.12
C ARG A 323 -26.89 5.87 13.19
N ALA A 324 -28.00 6.58 13.23
CA ALA A 324 -28.02 8.05 13.15
C ALA A 324 -28.25 8.68 14.55
N PHE A 325 -27.41 8.34 15.53
CA PHE A 325 -27.55 8.82 16.92
C PHE A 325 -26.99 10.22 17.14
N THR A 326 -26.02 10.67 16.32
CA THR A 326 -25.37 11.96 16.45
C THR A 326 -25.55 12.80 15.19
N PRO A 327 -25.35 14.15 15.24
CA PRO A 327 -25.36 14.99 14.05
C PRO A 327 -24.33 14.56 12.99
N ARG A 328 -23.19 14.01 13.41
CA ARG A 328 -22.19 13.45 12.51
C ARG A 328 -22.74 12.21 11.78
N ASP A 329 -23.46 11.34 12.49
CA ASP A 329 -24.05 10.15 11.89
C ASP A 329 -25.16 10.53 10.90
N GLN A 330 -25.99 11.52 11.22
CA GLN A 330 -27.02 12.04 10.30
C GLN A 330 -26.37 12.62 9.02
N LYS A 331 -25.26 13.35 9.17
CA LYS A 331 -24.49 13.83 8.02
C LYS A 331 -23.94 12.65 7.18
N ALA A 332 -23.50 11.57 7.82
CA ALA A 332 -23.02 10.36 7.14
C ALA A 332 -24.14 9.69 6.33
N VAL A 333 -25.32 9.53 6.90
CA VAL A 333 -26.51 8.99 6.22
C VAL A 333 -26.85 9.85 4.99
N LYS A 334 -26.92 11.16 5.16
CA LYS A 334 -27.20 12.08 4.05
C LYS A 334 -26.13 12.03 2.97
N SER A 335 -24.83 11.98 3.34
CA SER A 335 -23.73 11.85 2.39
C SER A 335 -23.82 10.53 1.62
N ALA A 336 -24.08 9.41 2.29
CA ALA A 336 -24.28 8.12 1.64
C ALA A 336 -25.45 8.19 0.65
N ALA A 337 -26.60 8.71 1.08
CA ALA A 337 -27.80 8.80 0.25
C ALA A 337 -27.58 9.65 -1.00
N THR A 338 -26.92 10.80 -0.88
CA THR A 338 -26.69 11.73 -2.01
C THR A 338 -25.66 11.24 -3.00
N THR A 339 -24.79 10.29 -2.60
CA THR A 339 -23.75 9.73 -3.47
C THR A 339 -24.17 8.44 -4.18
N MET A 340 -25.36 7.92 -3.89
CA MET A 340 -25.95 6.78 -4.58
C MET A 340 -26.96 7.26 -5.64
N ARG A 341 -27.12 6.50 -6.73
CA ARG A 341 -28.08 6.87 -7.77
C ARG A 341 -29.50 6.75 -7.23
N ALA A 342 -30.27 7.85 -7.33
CA ALA A 342 -31.63 7.92 -6.84
C ALA A 342 -32.54 6.82 -7.43
N ASN A 343 -33.40 6.25 -6.59
CA ASN A 343 -34.49 5.37 -6.96
C ASN A 343 -35.81 6.08 -6.67
N PRO A 344 -36.65 6.37 -7.68
CA PRO A 344 -37.94 7.07 -7.46
C PRO A 344 -38.90 6.34 -6.51
N LYS A 345 -38.69 5.04 -6.29
CA LYS A 345 -39.54 4.20 -5.43
C LYS A 345 -38.99 4.03 -4.01
N LEU A 346 -37.82 4.62 -3.71
CA LEU A 346 -37.09 4.37 -2.46
C LEU A 346 -36.56 5.68 -1.88
N ASP A 347 -36.97 6.03 -0.69
CA ASP A 347 -36.27 7.04 0.11
C ASP A 347 -34.98 6.43 0.68
N ILE A 348 -33.87 6.73 0.01
CA ILE A 348 -32.57 6.16 0.33
C ILE A 348 -32.11 6.59 1.73
N GLU A 349 -32.35 7.85 2.13
CA GLU A 349 -31.92 8.39 3.43
C GLU A 349 -32.65 7.67 4.59
N THR A 350 -33.94 7.52 4.49
CA THR A 350 -34.73 6.75 5.46
C THR A 350 -34.34 5.26 5.44
N ALA A 351 -34.24 4.67 4.26
CA ALA A 351 -33.90 3.25 4.11
C ALA A 351 -32.58 2.86 4.79
N ILE A 352 -31.51 3.68 4.66
CA ILE A 352 -30.21 3.40 5.28
C ILE A 352 -30.34 3.16 6.81
N THR A 353 -31.22 3.88 7.49
CA THR A 353 -31.40 3.76 8.94
C THR A 353 -32.24 2.56 9.34
N GLU A 354 -33.03 2.01 8.42
CA GLU A 354 -33.98 0.93 8.64
C GLU A 354 -33.48 -0.45 8.17
N LEU A 355 -32.37 -0.52 7.45
CA LEU A 355 -31.84 -1.77 6.92
C LEU A 355 -31.62 -2.81 8.04
N ALA A 356 -32.06 -4.03 7.78
CA ALA A 356 -31.83 -5.19 8.63
C ALA A 356 -30.37 -5.71 8.52
N VAL A 357 -29.97 -6.58 9.42
CA VAL A 357 -28.66 -7.26 9.32
C VAL A 357 -28.59 -8.10 8.05
N GLY A 358 -27.57 -7.90 7.24
CA GLY A 358 -27.37 -8.55 5.94
C GLY A 358 -28.21 -7.94 4.81
N GLU A 359 -28.99 -6.90 5.08
CA GLU A 359 -29.63 -6.07 4.08
C GLU A 359 -28.74 -4.90 3.70
N ALA A 360 -28.79 -4.47 2.44
CA ALA A 360 -27.97 -3.38 1.94
C ALA A 360 -28.69 -2.60 0.82
N LEU A 361 -28.31 -1.35 0.67
CA LEU A 361 -28.54 -0.59 -0.55
C LEU A 361 -27.37 -0.82 -1.50
N VAL A 362 -27.65 -1.23 -2.72
CA VAL A 362 -26.62 -1.59 -3.69
C VAL A 362 -26.79 -0.76 -4.96
N SER A 363 -25.68 -0.16 -5.42
CA SER A 363 -25.58 0.54 -6.70
C SER A 363 -24.25 0.15 -7.35
N LEU A 364 -24.32 -0.73 -8.35
CA LEU A 364 -23.17 -1.25 -9.08
C LEU A 364 -23.09 -0.62 -10.46
N LEU A 365 -21.94 -0.74 -11.11
CA LEU A 365 -21.78 -0.18 -12.45
C LEU A 365 -22.45 -1.05 -13.51
N ASP A 366 -23.22 -0.40 -14.39
CA ASP A 366 -23.79 -1.01 -15.60
C ASP A 366 -22.69 -1.21 -16.69
N GLU A 367 -23.00 -1.91 -17.78
CA GLU A 367 -22.07 -2.17 -18.90
C GLU A 367 -21.47 -0.91 -19.51
N LYS A 368 -22.10 0.25 -19.34
CA LYS A 368 -21.62 1.55 -19.80
C LYS A 368 -20.77 2.25 -18.71
N GLY A 369 -20.50 1.59 -17.58
CA GLY A 369 -19.74 2.15 -16.46
C GLY A 369 -20.48 3.23 -15.66
N ARG A 370 -21.81 3.25 -15.70
CA ARG A 370 -22.66 4.19 -14.95
C ARG A 370 -23.21 3.48 -13.71
N PRO A 371 -23.34 4.16 -12.57
CA PRO A 371 -24.01 3.58 -11.40
C PRO A 371 -25.44 3.12 -11.76
N SER A 372 -25.82 1.90 -11.37
CA SER A 372 -27.21 1.41 -11.47
C SER A 372 -28.11 2.16 -10.50
N VAL A 373 -29.42 2.13 -10.75
CA VAL A 373 -30.41 2.59 -9.78
C VAL A 373 -30.19 1.84 -8.47
N THR A 374 -30.26 2.55 -7.35
CA THR A 374 -30.05 1.97 -6.02
C THR A 374 -31.18 1.04 -5.66
N GLU A 375 -30.85 -0.19 -5.31
CA GLU A 375 -31.81 -1.22 -4.91
C GLU A 375 -31.59 -1.64 -3.45
N ARG A 376 -32.70 -1.92 -2.74
CA ARG A 376 -32.71 -2.46 -1.39
C ARG A 376 -32.79 -3.99 -1.47
N VAL A 377 -31.72 -4.69 -1.11
CA VAL A 377 -31.55 -6.12 -1.34
C VAL A 377 -30.85 -6.81 -0.15
N PHE A 378 -30.96 -8.12 -0.05
CA PHE A 378 -30.21 -8.93 0.91
C PHE A 378 -28.95 -9.46 0.25
N VAL A 379 -27.80 -9.28 0.92
CA VAL A 379 -26.51 -9.83 0.47
C VAL A 379 -26.56 -11.35 0.60
N LEU A 380 -26.06 -12.04 -0.42
CA LEU A 380 -25.99 -13.49 -0.42
C LEU A 380 -24.97 -13.98 0.62
N PRO A 381 -25.31 -15.02 1.38
CA PRO A 381 -24.33 -15.63 2.27
C PRO A 381 -23.24 -16.35 1.46
N PRO A 382 -21.97 -16.36 1.96
CA PRO A 382 -20.90 -17.12 1.32
C PRO A 382 -21.10 -18.63 1.48
N GLY A 383 -20.55 -19.42 0.55
CA GLY A 383 -20.49 -20.88 0.66
C GLY A 383 -19.36 -21.36 1.56
N SER A 384 -18.39 -20.51 1.86
CA SER A 384 -17.30 -20.77 2.80
C SER A 384 -17.74 -20.55 4.27
N GLN A 385 -16.92 -21.05 5.20
CA GLN A 385 -17.17 -20.89 6.62
C GLN A 385 -17.13 -19.42 7.03
N ILE A 386 -18.13 -19.00 7.81
CA ILE A 386 -18.17 -17.68 8.44
C ILE A 386 -17.45 -17.75 9.79
N GLY A 387 -16.57 -16.77 10.06
CA GLY A 387 -15.80 -16.69 11.29
C GLY A 387 -14.40 -17.32 11.19
N PRO A 388 -13.65 -17.38 12.29
CA PRO A 388 -12.25 -17.79 12.28
C PRO A 388 -12.06 -19.30 12.07
N ILE A 389 -10.86 -19.67 11.62
CA ILE A 389 -10.38 -21.05 11.61
C ILE A 389 -9.71 -21.42 12.93
N THR A 390 -9.55 -22.73 13.18
CA THR A 390 -8.80 -23.22 14.34
C THR A 390 -7.29 -23.06 14.15
N PRO A 391 -6.50 -23.07 15.25
CA PRO A 391 -5.03 -23.06 15.15
C PRO A 391 -4.46 -24.22 14.33
N GLU A 392 -5.07 -25.42 14.41
CA GLU A 392 -4.67 -26.60 13.65
C GLU A 392 -4.91 -26.41 12.16
N GLN A 393 -6.07 -25.88 11.78
CA GLN A 393 -6.40 -25.54 10.39
C GLN A 393 -5.43 -24.48 9.84
N ARG A 394 -5.11 -23.45 10.65
CA ARG A 394 -4.12 -22.43 10.26
C ARG A 394 -2.75 -23.06 10.00
N LYS A 395 -2.26 -23.91 10.89
CA LYS A 395 -0.99 -24.61 10.74
C LYS A 395 -0.95 -25.49 9.48
N ALA A 396 -2.04 -26.20 9.20
CA ALA A 396 -2.16 -27.03 8.00
C ALA A 396 -2.13 -26.17 6.72
N LEU A 397 -2.83 -25.02 6.70
CA LEU A 397 -2.82 -24.08 5.58
C LEU A 397 -1.43 -23.51 5.33
N MET A 398 -0.71 -23.09 6.37
CA MET A 398 0.66 -22.58 6.23
C MET A 398 1.61 -23.64 5.68
N ALA A 399 1.51 -24.88 6.19
CA ALA A 399 2.36 -25.99 5.70
C ALA A 399 2.08 -26.39 4.24
N GLY A 400 0.82 -26.27 3.80
CA GLY A 400 0.39 -26.57 2.43
C GLY A 400 0.39 -25.38 1.47
N SER A 401 0.84 -24.21 1.91
CA SER A 401 0.84 -22.97 1.13
C SER A 401 1.83 -23.04 -0.04
N LEU A 402 1.50 -22.36 -1.13
CA LEU A 402 2.38 -22.24 -2.32
C LEU A 402 3.70 -21.53 -2.03
N VAL A 403 3.74 -20.73 -0.96
CA VAL A 403 4.92 -19.96 -0.53
C VAL A 403 5.60 -20.52 0.71
N ALA A 404 5.21 -21.72 1.15
CA ALA A 404 5.82 -22.37 2.31
C ALA A 404 7.34 -22.55 2.11
N GLY A 405 8.12 -22.11 3.09
CA GLY A 405 9.59 -22.18 3.03
C GLY A 405 10.27 -21.02 2.28
N VAL A 406 9.50 -20.12 1.64
CA VAL A 406 10.07 -18.97 0.88
C VAL A 406 10.40 -17.80 1.80
N TYR A 407 9.50 -17.46 2.71
CA TYR A 407 9.58 -16.23 3.53
C TYR A 407 9.98 -16.45 4.99
N GLU A 408 9.97 -17.69 5.49
CA GLU A 408 10.23 -17.98 6.90
C GLU A 408 11.67 -17.68 7.31
N LYS A 409 12.61 -17.99 6.41
CA LYS A 409 14.04 -17.80 6.69
C LYS A 409 14.48 -16.40 6.26
N THR A 410 14.95 -15.61 7.22
CA THR A 410 15.57 -14.31 6.95
C THR A 410 16.88 -14.48 6.18
N VAL A 411 17.12 -13.54 5.27
CA VAL A 411 18.39 -13.42 4.54
C VAL A 411 19.08 -12.16 5.05
N ASP A 412 20.32 -12.32 5.52
CA ASP A 412 21.19 -11.22 5.94
C ASP A 412 22.39 -11.19 4.98
N ARG A 413 22.49 -10.15 4.18
CA ARG A 413 23.59 -9.92 3.24
C ARG A 413 24.31 -8.62 3.54
N GLU A 414 25.52 -8.46 3.03
CA GLU A 414 26.29 -7.24 3.23
C GLU A 414 25.52 -6.00 2.78
N SER A 415 25.30 -5.08 3.69
CA SER A 415 24.46 -3.90 3.55
C SER A 415 25.23 -2.64 3.99
N ALA A 416 24.53 -1.52 4.14
CA ALA A 416 25.10 -0.25 4.60
C ALA A 416 25.77 -0.39 5.97
N TYR A 417 25.17 -1.13 6.88
CA TYR A 417 25.69 -1.32 8.25
C TYR A 417 27.05 -2.00 8.25
N GLU A 418 27.24 -3.13 7.58
CA GLU A 418 28.49 -3.87 7.51
C GLU A 418 29.58 -3.05 6.82
N LYS A 419 29.25 -2.40 5.70
CA LYS A 419 30.20 -1.58 4.95
C LYS A 419 30.68 -0.37 5.74
N LEU A 420 29.79 0.32 6.44
CA LEU A 420 30.15 1.49 7.26
C LEU A 420 30.96 1.09 8.50
N LYS A 421 30.61 -0.03 9.17
CA LYS A 421 31.42 -0.58 10.28
C LYS A 421 32.77 -1.06 9.82
N GLY A 422 32.86 -1.75 8.69
CA GLY A 422 34.13 -2.19 8.10
C GLY A 422 35.06 -1.00 7.78
N ARG A 423 34.50 0.09 7.22
CA ARG A 423 35.26 1.33 6.99
C ARG A 423 35.72 1.99 8.29
N ALA A 424 34.89 2.04 9.32
CA ALA A 424 35.25 2.58 10.62
C ALA A 424 36.35 1.78 11.31
N ALA A 425 36.35 0.45 11.15
CA ALA A 425 37.39 -0.43 11.68
C ALA A 425 38.72 -0.35 10.90
N ALA A 426 38.65 0.00 9.60
CA ALA A 426 39.81 0.16 8.73
C ALA A 426 40.44 1.58 8.78
N ALA A 427 39.73 2.56 9.35
CA ALA A 427 40.30 3.90 9.54
C ALA A 427 41.43 3.86 10.56
N PRO A 428 42.65 4.39 10.28
CA PRO A 428 43.73 4.41 11.24
C PRO A 428 43.29 5.20 12.46
N THR A 429 43.36 4.57 13.63
CA THR A 429 43.17 5.24 14.91
C THR A 429 44.26 6.31 15.04
N SER A 430 43.88 7.57 14.81
CA SER A 430 44.72 8.70 15.18
C SER A 430 44.88 8.66 16.70
N ALA A 431 46.07 8.23 17.15
CA ALA A 431 46.45 8.28 18.55
C ALA A 431 46.31 9.73 19.07
N PRO A 432 45.86 9.93 20.31
CA PRO A 432 45.78 11.25 20.89
C PRO A 432 47.17 11.85 20.92
N ALA A 433 47.38 12.99 20.25
CA ALA A 433 48.58 13.77 20.28
C ALA A 433 48.86 14.23 21.71
N GLY A 434 49.76 13.53 22.37
CA GLY A 434 50.35 13.98 23.62
C GLY A 434 51.07 15.31 23.41
N ARG A 435 50.75 16.29 24.24
CA ARG A 435 51.46 17.57 24.36
C ARG A 435 52.94 17.30 24.51
N ARG A 436 53.76 17.84 23.59
CA ARG A 436 55.11 18.28 23.89
C ARG A 436 55.28 19.71 23.42
N MET A 437 55.63 20.54 24.39
CA MET A 437 56.10 21.92 24.20
C MET A 437 57.57 21.91 23.77
N GLU A 438 57.96 23.06 23.15
CA GLU A 438 59.34 23.57 22.91
C GLU A 438 60.01 23.06 21.60
N GLU A 439 60.61 23.85 20.75
CA GLU A 439 61.21 25.19 20.78
C GLU A 439 61.42 25.70 19.32
N ALA A 440 61.74 26.96 19.23
CA ALA A 440 61.92 27.84 18.09
C ALA A 440 62.91 27.43 16.98
N GLY A 441 62.73 27.93 15.76
CA GLY A 441 63.79 28.06 14.76
C GLY A 441 63.38 28.26 13.31
N GLN A 442 63.24 29.49 12.88
CA GLN A 442 63.44 30.13 11.57
C GLN A 442 63.76 29.24 10.33
N ALA A 443 62.96 29.41 9.24
CA ALA A 443 63.43 29.94 7.96
C ALA A 443 62.43 29.62 6.82
N THR A 444 61.95 30.64 6.12
CA THR A 444 61.33 30.59 4.79
C THR A 444 62.36 30.25 3.72
N PRO A 445 61.99 29.59 2.62
CA PRO A 445 61.94 30.28 1.35
C PRO A 445 60.75 29.94 0.44
N ALA A 446 60.59 30.81 -0.56
CA ALA A 446 59.55 31.08 -1.47
C ALA A 446 59.36 30.06 -2.65
N PRO A 447 58.42 30.32 -3.58
CA PRO A 447 57.60 29.32 -4.24
C PRO A 447 58.09 28.90 -5.63
N GLY A 448 57.66 27.70 -6.05
CA GLY A 448 57.87 27.21 -7.41
C GLY A 448 56.52 26.73 -8.03
N PRO A 449 56.43 26.65 -9.35
CA PRO A 449 55.21 26.93 -10.11
C PRO A 449 54.26 25.71 -10.30
N ALA A 450 53.00 26.07 -10.59
CA ALA A 450 51.89 25.14 -10.89
C ALA A 450 52.08 24.43 -12.26
N PRO A 451 51.56 23.24 -12.41
CA PRO A 451 51.24 22.69 -13.73
C PRO A 451 49.74 22.75 -14.06
N GLU A 452 49.55 22.96 -15.37
CA GLU A 452 48.35 23.28 -16.09
C GLU A 452 47.26 22.20 -16.04
N ALA A 453 45.99 22.67 -16.25
CA ALA A 453 44.78 21.97 -16.38
C ALA A 453 44.70 21.07 -17.63
N GLY A 454 44.29 19.81 -17.42
CA GLY A 454 43.84 18.92 -18.47
C GLY A 454 42.31 18.87 -18.49
N GLY A 455 41.71 19.34 -19.60
CA GLY A 455 40.29 19.41 -19.78
C GLY A 455 39.62 18.05 -19.89
N GLY A 456 38.53 17.87 -19.17
CA GLY A 456 37.68 16.70 -19.18
C GLY A 456 36.38 16.93 -19.97
N TRP A 457 36.00 15.98 -20.72
CA TRP A 457 34.92 15.77 -21.69
C TRP A 457 33.46 16.10 -21.26
N LEU A 458 33.26 16.57 -20.04
CA LEU A 458 31.92 16.89 -19.49
C LEU A 458 31.31 18.22 -20.01
N GLY A 459 32.08 19.04 -20.76
CA GLY A 459 31.60 20.31 -21.32
C GLY A 459 30.75 20.18 -22.59
N GLU A 460 30.85 19.06 -23.29
CA GLU A 460 30.26 18.90 -24.62
C GLU A 460 28.81 18.37 -24.61
N VAL A 461 28.38 17.73 -23.52
CA VAL A 461 27.04 17.16 -23.38
C VAL A 461 25.99 18.19 -22.91
N ALA A 462 26.44 19.25 -22.22
CA ALA A 462 25.53 20.31 -21.74
C ALA A 462 25.13 21.32 -22.80
N GLY A 463 25.92 21.45 -23.89
CA GLY A 463 25.71 22.43 -24.95
C GLY A 463 24.68 22.02 -26.03
N SER A 464 24.37 20.75 -26.16
CA SER A 464 23.46 20.22 -27.18
C SER A 464 21.97 20.19 -26.76
N LEU A 465 21.66 20.42 -25.50
CA LEU A 465 20.29 20.39 -24.97
C LEU A 465 19.54 21.73 -25.00
N LEU A 466 20.21 22.82 -25.41
CA LEU A 466 19.65 24.18 -25.38
C LEU A 466 19.35 24.83 -26.74
N ARG A 467 19.52 24.12 -27.87
CA ARG A 467 19.15 24.63 -29.17
C ARG A 467 18.34 23.64 -29.98
N GLY A 468 17.06 23.89 -30.12
CA GLY A 468 16.28 23.29 -31.20
C GLY A 468 14.81 23.03 -30.91
N SER A 469 13.98 24.05 -31.14
CA SER A 469 12.74 24.03 -31.91
C SER A 469 11.71 22.89 -31.67
N GLY A 470 10.60 23.26 -31.06
CA GLY A 470 9.22 22.97 -31.47
C GLY A 470 8.85 21.53 -31.85
N ARG A 471 8.47 20.72 -30.84
CA ARG A 471 7.43 19.66 -30.89
C ARG A 471 7.37 18.99 -29.52
N LYS A 472 6.37 19.32 -28.73
CA LYS A 472 6.26 18.90 -27.31
C LYS A 472 5.81 17.43 -27.07
N ASP A 473 5.44 16.68 -28.10
CA ASP A 473 4.82 15.37 -27.94
C ASP A 473 5.77 14.17 -28.10
N SER A 474 6.99 14.38 -28.61
CA SER A 474 7.93 13.30 -28.94
C SER A 474 8.87 12.90 -27.77
N VAL A 475 9.10 13.77 -26.81
CA VAL A 475 10.09 13.54 -25.73
C VAL A 475 9.51 12.66 -24.63
N LEU A 476 8.24 12.82 -24.30
CA LEU A 476 7.57 11.97 -23.29
C LEU A 476 7.43 10.51 -23.75
N GLU A 477 7.18 10.30 -25.03
CA GLU A 477 7.03 8.96 -25.61
C GLU A 477 8.37 8.23 -25.77
N THR A 478 9.44 8.97 -26.00
CA THR A 478 10.80 8.40 -26.10
C THR A 478 11.38 8.06 -24.74
N VAL A 479 11.11 8.86 -23.71
CA VAL A 479 11.49 8.60 -22.32
C VAL A 479 10.71 7.40 -21.76
N ALA A 480 9.41 7.30 -22.08
CA ALA A 480 8.60 6.16 -21.68
C ALA A 480 9.06 4.83 -22.34
N LYS A 481 9.46 4.86 -23.60
CA LYS A 481 9.95 3.67 -24.32
C LYS A 481 11.37 3.25 -23.90
N SER A 482 12.23 4.18 -23.49
CA SER A 482 13.56 3.84 -22.94
C SER A 482 13.49 3.34 -21.50
N ALA A 483 12.58 3.88 -20.69
CA ALA A 483 12.31 3.40 -19.34
C ALA A 483 11.75 1.96 -19.34
N ALA A 484 10.90 1.61 -20.30
CA ALA A 484 10.34 0.26 -20.43
C ALA A 484 11.38 -0.83 -20.76
N ARG A 485 12.57 -0.47 -21.27
CA ARG A 485 13.68 -1.42 -21.57
C ARG A 485 14.68 -1.59 -20.42
N SER A 486 14.60 -0.74 -19.39
CA SER A 486 15.48 -0.73 -18.21
C SER A 486 14.88 -1.45 -16.98
N ILE A 487 13.72 -2.10 -17.14
CA ILE A 487 13.01 -2.76 -16.04
C ILE A 487 13.75 -4.04 -15.63
N GLY A 488 14.70 -3.88 -14.76
CA GLY A 488 15.53 -4.96 -14.20
C GLY A 488 16.56 -4.46 -13.19
N SER A 489 16.76 -3.15 -13.07
CA SER A 489 17.74 -2.60 -12.14
C SER A 489 17.08 -1.65 -11.12
N THR A 490 17.63 -1.62 -9.93
CA THR A 490 17.26 -0.72 -8.82
C THR A 490 17.22 0.76 -9.26
N VAL A 491 18.11 1.13 -10.18
CA VAL A 491 18.23 2.49 -10.77
C VAL A 491 16.98 2.90 -11.60
N GLY A 492 16.34 1.94 -12.30
CA GLY A 492 15.10 2.24 -13.06
C GLY A 492 13.92 2.58 -12.15
N ARG A 493 13.84 1.96 -10.98
CA ARG A 493 12.80 2.23 -9.98
C ARG A 493 12.91 3.62 -9.37
N GLU A 494 14.12 4.13 -9.17
CA GLU A 494 14.37 5.47 -8.60
C GLU A 494 14.12 6.60 -9.57
N ILE A 495 14.41 6.41 -10.85
CA ILE A 495 14.08 7.40 -11.89
C ILE A 495 12.56 7.60 -11.93
N ILE A 496 11.77 6.55 -11.82
CA ILE A 496 10.30 6.66 -11.80
C ILE A 496 9.82 7.32 -10.50
N ARG A 497 10.42 7.00 -9.34
CA ARG A 497 10.14 7.66 -8.06
C ARG A 497 10.54 9.15 -8.07
N GLY A 498 11.67 9.48 -8.66
CA GLY A 498 12.14 10.87 -8.81
C GLY A 498 11.31 11.71 -9.77
N VAL A 499 10.91 11.15 -10.90
CA VAL A 499 10.06 11.83 -11.90
C VAL A 499 8.64 12.07 -11.38
N LEU A 500 8.04 11.10 -10.70
CA LEU A 500 6.76 11.32 -10.01
C LEU A 500 6.87 12.35 -8.89
N GLY A 501 7.98 12.39 -8.16
CA GLY A 501 8.24 13.40 -7.13
C GLY A 501 8.40 14.81 -7.70
N SER A 502 9.05 14.98 -8.86
CA SER A 502 9.27 16.29 -9.48
C SER A 502 8.03 16.85 -10.20
N ILE A 503 7.15 15.99 -10.72
CA ILE A 503 5.88 16.41 -11.35
C ILE A 503 4.87 16.89 -10.30
N LEU A 504 4.94 16.38 -9.07
CA LEU A 504 4.04 16.76 -7.98
C LEU A 504 4.59 17.89 -7.09
N GLY A 505 5.88 18.22 -7.18
CA GLY A 505 6.52 19.31 -6.42
C GLY A 505 6.50 20.68 -7.09
N GLY A 506 6.01 20.79 -8.31
CA GLY A 506 6.07 22.00 -9.14
C GLY A 506 4.75 22.76 -9.27
N GLY A 507 4.19 23.24 -8.21
CA GLY A 507 2.99 24.07 -8.31
C GLY A 507 2.57 24.71 -7.00
N THR A 508 3.04 25.88 -6.70
CA THR A 508 2.30 27.11 -6.43
C THR A 508 3.12 28.10 -5.61
N ARG A 509 3.70 29.06 -6.29
CA ARG A 509 3.78 30.41 -5.73
C ARG A 509 3.06 31.33 -6.71
N ARG A 510 1.87 31.74 -6.36
CA ARG A 510 1.33 33.08 -6.73
C ARG A 510 0.22 33.45 -5.77
N ARG A 511 0.55 34.50 -4.96
CA ARG A 511 -0.27 35.48 -4.23
C ARG A 511 -1.45 34.98 -3.40
#